data_8401536bd4903e3bbd00c9c82f52c4dc
#
_entry.id   8401536bd4903e3bbd00c9c82f52c4dc
#
_cell.length_a   1.000
_cell.length_b   1.000
_cell.length_c   1.000
_cell.angle_alpha   90.00
_cell.angle_beta   90.00
_cell.angle_gamma   90.00
#
_symmetry.space_group_name_H-M   'P 1'
#
loop_
_entity.id
_entity.type
_entity.pdbx_description
1 polymer ?
#
loop_
_entity_poly.entity_id
_entity_poly.type
_entity_poly.pdbx_seq_one_letter_code
_entity_poly.pdbx_strand_id
1 'polypeptide(L)'
;AIGLLPAFRLDYEGEGALGKNAETFRASEQALIDGKTLLMYPEAGHQDKRWLGTFSFGYTKMAFEAAELGNFEKEVFILPACNHYSHYFGMRNRMLVKFGTPISLQPYYELYKTKPRTVQREVNKLVREQISGLMLDIRDLDNYDAIDFIRTTYGIDYAKKHGIDPDDLP
;
A
#
# COMPACT_ATOMS: atom_id res chain seq x y z
N ALA A 1 -14.91 -14.48 7.99
CA ALA A 1 -15.38 -14.16 6.64
C ALA A 1 -14.70 -12.87 6.16
N ILE A 2 -14.25 -12.82 4.91
CA ILE A 2 -13.73 -11.60 4.28
C ILE A 2 -14.92 -10.80 3.80
N GLY A 3 -15.07 -9.57 4.31
CA GLY A 3 -16.07 -8.62 3.85
C GLY A 3 -15.50 -7.69 2.79
N LEU A 4 -16.35 -7.20 1.89
CA LEU A 4 -16.00 -6.18 0.91
C LEU A 4 -16.74 -4.88 1.26
N LEU A 5 -16.03 -3.78 1.20
CA LEU A 5 -16.60 -2.44 1.34
C LEU A 5 -16.57 -1.75 -0.04
N PRO A 6 -17.70 -1.17 -0.48
CA PRO A 6 -17.76 -0.52 -1.79
C PRO A 6 -16.90 0.76 -1.79
N ALA A 7 -16.17 0.99 -2.88
CA ALA A 7 -15.45 2.24 -3.13
C ALA A 7 -15.97 2.88 -4.43
N PHE A 8 -16.43 4.10 -4.35
CA PHE A 8 -17.01 4.84 -5.47
C PHE A 8 -15.98 5.79 -6.06
N ARG A 9 -15.82 5.78 -7.38
CA ARG A 9 -14.85 6.60 -8.12
C ARG A 9 -15.54 7.60 -9.04
N LEU A 10 -15.02 8.82 -9.11
CA LEU A 10 -15.51 9.87 -10.01
C LEU A 10 -15.56 9.43 -11.47
N ASP A 11 -14.53 8.71 -11.92
CA ASP A 11 -14.37 8.28 -13.32
C ASP A 11 -15.49 7.32 -13.79
N TYR A 12 -16.13 6.61 -12.87
CA TYR A 12 -17.16 5.62 -13.18
C TYR A 12 -18.58 6.04 -12.80
N GLU A 13 -18.71 6.91 -11.80
CA GLU A 13 -20.01 7.21 -11.19
C GLU A 13 -20.38 8.71 -11.23
N GLY A 14 -19.51 9.56 -11.73
CA GLY A 14 -19.77 10.98 -11.91
C GLY A 14 -19.79 11.81 -10.62
N GLU A 15 -20.36 13.01 -10.71
CA GLU A 15 -20.49 13.94 -9.60
C GLU A 15 -21.34 13.33 -8.48
N GLY A 16 -20.86 13.43 -7.24
CA GLY A 16 -21.52 12.85 -6.06
C GLY A 16 -20.96 11.49 -5.59
N ALA A 17 -20.13 10.81 -6.41
CA ALA A 17 -19.49 9.54 -6.03
C ALA A 17 -18.69 9.66 -4.72
N LEU A 18 -18.00 10.77 -4.51
CA LEU A 18 -17.23 11.02 -3.29
C LEU A 18 -18.10 11.10 -2.03
N GLY A 19 -19.34 11.59 -2.15
CA GLY A 19 -20.28 11.63 -1.02
C GLY A 19 -20.70 10.23 -0.57
N LYS A 20 -20.83 9.29 -1.50
CA LYS A 20 -21.18 7.89 -1.20
C LYS A 20 -20.07 7.19 -0.41
N ASN A 21 -18.81 7.61 -0.56
CA ASN A 21 -17.70 7.04 0.18
C ASN A 21 -17.74 7.35 1.69
N ALA A 22 -18.52 8.33 2.14
CA ALA A 22 -18.61 8.67 3.57
C ALA A 22 -19.10 7.48 4.42
N GLU A 23 -20.07 6.70 3.93
CA GLU A 23 -20.55 5.50 4.62
C GLU A 23 -19.48 4.40 4.64
N THR A 24 -18.77 4.23 3.52
CA THR A 24 -17.65 3.29 3.43
C THR A 24 -16.52 3.64 4.40
N PHE A 25 -16.17 4.91 4.52
CA PHE A 25 -15.17 5.38 5.48
C PHE A 25 -15.60 5.08 6.92
N ARG A 26 -16.83 5.44 7.30
CA ARG A 26 -17.35 5.15 8.66
C ARG A 26 -17.37 3.65 8.96
N ALA A 27 -17.82 2.83 8.01
CA ALA A 27 -17.82 1.37 8.18
C ALA A 27 -16.40 0.81 8.33
N SER A 28 -15.42 1.39 7.62
CA SER A 28 -14.01 1.04 7.71
C SER A 28 -13.41 1.43 9.06
N GLU A 29 -13.67 2.64 9.52
CA GLU A 29 -13.25 3.13 10.83
C GLU A 29 -13.81 2.27 11.96
N GLN A 30 -15.10 1.95 11.91
CA GLN A 30 -15.72 1.06 12.89
C GLN A 30 -15.11 -0.34 12.86
N ALA A 31 -14.82 -0.87 11.68
CA ALA A 31 -14.17 -2.18 11.55
C ALA A 31 -12.78 -2.19 12.20
N LEU A 32 -12.00 -1.12 12.06
CA LEU A 32 -10.68 -0.99 12.72
C LEU A 32 -10.83 -0.95 14.24
N ILE A 33 -11.79 -0.19 14.76
CA ILE A 33 -12.08 -0.13 16.21
C ILE A 33 -12.56 -1.48 16.75
N ASP A 34 -13.30 -2.23 15.97
CA ASP A 34 -13.73 -3.59 16.29
C ASP A 34 -12.57 -4.61 16.22
N GLY A 35 -11.34 -4.18 15.93
CA GLY A 35 -10.15 -5.02 15.85
C GLY A 35 -10.04 -5.83 14.54
N LYS A 36 -10.74 -5.41 13.49
CA LYS A 36 -10.64 -6.02 12.17
C LYS A 36 -9.48 -5.42 11.38
N THR A 37 -9.01 -6.15 10.38
CA THR A 37 -7.96 -5.70 9.46
C THR A 37 -8.58 -5.23 8.15
N LEU A 38 -8.11 -4.09 7.65
CA LEU A 38 -8.48 -3.55 6.33
C LEU A 38 -7.30 -3.67 5.38
N LEU A 39 -7.57 -4.13 4.15
CA LEU A 39 -6.61 -4.09 3.05
C LEU A 39 -6.96 -2.92 2.13
N MET A 40 -5.97 -2.07 1.86
CA MET A 40 -6.11 -0.92 0.98
C MET A 40 -4.91 -0.81 0.04
N TYR A 41 -5.16 -0.30 -1.17
CA TYR A 41 -4.14 -0.01 -2.16
C TYR A 41 -3.98 1.52 -2.29
N PRO A 42 -2.94 2.11 -1.70
CA PRO A 42 -2.80 3.57 -1.64
C PRO A 42 -2.52 4.23 -2.99
N GLU A 43 -1.99 3.49 -3.95
CA GLU A 43 -1.69 4.02 -5.29
C GLU A 43 -2.94 4.32 -6.12
N ALA A 44 -4.10 3.76 -5.73
CA ALA A 44 -5.40 3.96 -6.39
C ALA A 44 -5.43 3.66 -7.91
N GLY A 45 -4.38 3.10 -8.48
CA GLY A 45 -4.26 2.73 -9.88
C GLY A 45 -3.19 1.67 -10.11
N HIS A 46 -3.19 1.06 -11.30
CA HIS A 46 -2.19 0.11 -11.74
C HIS A 46 -1.30 0.76 -12.80
N GLN A 47 0.01 0.64 -12.64
CA GLN A 47 0.98 1.31 -13.52
C GLN A 47 1.53 0.36 -14.61
N ASP A 48 1.25 -0.95 -14.53
CA ASP A 48 1.81 -2.02 -15.38
C ASP A 48 3.35 -2.04 -15.46
N LYS A 49 3.99 -1.36 -14.52
CA LYS A 49 5.44 -1.19 -14.44
C LYS A 49 5.92 -1.31 -13.00
N ARG A 50 7.23 -1.57 -12.86
CA ARG A 50 7.89 -1.80 -11.57
C ARG A 50 8.44 -0.50 -11.01
N TRP A 51 7.57 0.43 -10.70
CA TRP A 51 7.88 1.62 -9.93
C TRP A 51 6.73 1.96 -8.98
N LEU A 52 7.05 2.71 -7.95
CA LEU A 52 6.09 3.12 -6.94
C LEU A 52 5.40 4.43 -7.35
N GLY A 53 4.09 4.37 -7.57
CA GLY A 53 3.25 5.51 -7.89
C GLY A 53 3.06 6.49 -6.73
N THR A 54 2.18 7.46 -6.93
CA THR A 54 1.81 8.42 -5.88
C THR A 54 0.77 7.82 -4.95
N PHE A 55 0.96 7.97 -3.64
CA PHE A 55 0.00 7.48 -2.64
C PHE A 55 -1.07 8.52 -2.34
N SER A 56 -2.31 8.08 -2.33
CA SER A 56 -3.41 8.86 -1.77
C SER A 56 -3.33 8.89 -0.24
N PHE A 57 -3.91 9.93 0.38
CA PHE A 57 -3.92 10.06 1.83
C PHE A 57 -5.14 9.37 2.49
N GLY A 58 -6.01 8.76 1.72
CA GLY A 58 -7.25 8.18 2.22
C GLY A 58 -7.03 7.13 3.31
N TYR A 59 -6.04 6.26 3.18
CA TYR A 59 -5.76 5.21 4.15
C TYR A 59 -5.19 5.76 5.46
N THR A 60 -4.30 6.77 5.42
CA THR A 60 -3.78 7.41 6.64
C THR A 60 -4.86 8.21 7.35
N LYS A 61 -5.69 8.93 6.59
CA LYS A 61 -6.85 9.63 7.14
C LYS A 61 -7.75 8.66 7.89
N MET A 62 -8.20 7.59 7.24
CA MET A 62 -9.08 6.58 7.83
C MET A 62 -8.47 5.94 9.09
N ALA A 63 -7.18 5.61 9.07
CA ALA A 63 -6.52 5.00 10.22
C ALA A 63 -6.49 5.95 11.45
N PHE A 64 -6.25 7.24 11.25
CA PHE A 64 -6.30 8.21 12.33
C PHE A 64 -7.73 8.55 12.78
N GLU A 65 -8.68 8.65 11.86
CA GLU A 65 -10.09 8.87 12.20
C GLU A 65 -10.67 7.68 12.98
N ALA A 66 -10.23 6.45 12.68
CA ALA A 66 -10.54 5.28 13.51
C ALA A 66 -9.96 5.42 14.92
N ALA A 67 -8.70 5.84 15.06
CA ALA A 67 -8.11 6.06 16.38
C ALA A 67 -8.85 7.15 17.17
N GLU A 68 -9.25 8.24 16.52
CA GLU A 68 -10.04 9.31 17.10
C GLU A 68 -11.44 8.83 17.55
N LEU A 69 -12.12 8.03 16.72
CA LEU A 69 -13.39 7.41 17.05
C LEU A 69 -13.30 6.53 18.30
N GLY A 70 -12.17 5.86 18.50
CA GLY A 70 -11.84 5.09 19.69
C GLY A 70 -11.22 5.91 20.84
N ASN A 71 -11.32 7.25 20.83
CA ASN A 71 -10.73 8.17 21.82
C ASN A 71 -9.22 7.95 22.01
N PHE A 72 -8.51 7.47 20.98
CA PHE A 72 -7.08 7.13 21.03
C PHE A 72 -6.69 6.10 22.09
N GLU A 73 -7.65 5.34 22.60
CA GLU A 73 -7.40 4.28 23.60
C GLU A 73 -6.81 3.02 22.96
N LYS A 74 -7.13 2.76 21.71
CA LYS A 74 -6.63 1.61 20.95
C LYS A 74 -5.49 2.02 20.04
N GLU A 75 -4.47 1.18 20.02
CA GLU A 75 -3.35 1.35 19.10
C GLU A 75 -3.75 0.87 17.70
N VAL A 76 -3.61 1.74 16.71
CA VAL A 76 -3.82 1.43 15.29
C VAL A 76 -2.48 1.30 14.60
N PHE A 77 -2.34 0.26 13.78
CA PHE A 77 -1.13 -0.01 13.02
C PHE A 77 -1.38 0.08 11.52
N ILE A 78 -0.38 0.50 10.77
CA ILE A 78 -0.31 0.34 9.33
C ILE A 78 0.77 -0.70 9.04
N LEU A 79 0.40 -1.80 8.37
CA LEU A 79 1.33 -2.83 7.91
C LEU A 79 1.60 -2.63 6.41
N PRO A 80 2.77 -2.13 6.03
CA PRO A 80 3.16 -2.05 4.63
C PRO A 80 3.28 -3.45 4.03
N ALA A 81 2.69 -3.65 2.85
CA ALA A 81 2.79 -4.90 2.11
C ALA A 81 2.97 -4.61 0.63
N CYS A 82 3.74 -5.43 -0.05
CA CYS A 82 4.00 -5.32 -1.47
C CYS A 82 3.76 -6.65 -2.17
N ASN A 83 2.99 -6.62 -3.26
CA ASN A 83 2.77 -7.76 -4.13
C ASN A 83 3.74 -7.71 -5.30
N HIS A 84 4.51 -8.77 -5.49
CA HIS A 84 5.38 -8.94 -6.63
C HIS A 84 4.83 -9.99 -7.56
N TYR A 85 4.75 -9.67 -8.83
CA TYR A 85 4.37 -10.60 -9.87
C TYR A 85 5.57 -10.90 -10.77
N SER A 86 5.82 -12.16 -11.12
CA SER A 86 6.88 -12.51 -12.06
C SER A 86 6.66 -11.83 -13.42
N HIS A 87 5.41 -11.78 -13.87
CA HIS A 87 4.94 -11.02 -15.02
C HIS A 87 3.60 -10.38 -14.72
N TYR A 88 3.31 -9.22 -15.27
CA TYR A 88 1.99 -8.59 -15.10
C TYR A 88 0.92 -9.24 -15.97
N PHE A 89 1.31 -9.76 -17.12
CA PHE A 89 0.43 -10.39 -18.10
C PHE A 89 0.86 -11.83 -18.36
N GLY A 90 -0.11 -12.70 -18.56
CA GLY A 90 0.16 -14.11 -18.91
C GLY A 90 -0.39 -15.11 -17.89
N MET A 91 -0.28 -16.37 -18.23
CA MET A 91 -0.69 -17.49 -17.37
C MET A 91 0.50 -18.04 -16.58
N ARG A 92 0.20 -18.72 -15.45
CA ARG A 92 1.18 -19.38 -14.57
C ARG A 92 2.20 -18.41 -13.94
N ASN A 93 1.76 -17.21 -13.60
CA ASN A 93 2.58 -16.25 -12.89
C ASN A 93 2.82 -16.68 -11.45
N ARG A 94 4.02 -16.38 -10.94
CA ARG A 94 4.32 -16.45 -9.51
C ARG A 94 3.98 -15.11 -8.87
N MET A 95 3.49 -15.17 -7.64
CA MET A 95 3.26 -13.99 -6.81
C MET A 95 4.01 -14.18 -5.49
N LEU A 96 4.78 -13.18 -5.12
CA LEU A 96 5.43 -13.07 -3.82
C LEU A 96 4.84 -11.88 -3.08
N VAL A 97 4.46 -12.07 -1.84
CA VAL A 97 3.98 -11.00 -0.96
C VAL A 97 5.03 -10.75 0.11
N LYS A 98 5.56 -9.53 0.15
CA LYS A 98 6.51 -9.09 1.18
C LYS A 98 5.81 -8.14 2.14
N PHE A 99 6.07 -8.32 3.44
CA PHE A 99 5.55 -7.47 4.50
C PHE A 99 6.68 -6.64 5.11
N GLY A 100 6.41 -5.37 5.36
CA GLY A 100 7.29 -4.48 6.11
C GLY A 100 7.08 -4.60 7.62
N THR A 101 7.69 -3.67 8.34
CA THR A 101 7.49 -3.54 9.80
C THR A 101 6.20 -2.78 10.06
N PRO A 102 5.33 -3.26 10.97
CA PRO A 102 4.14 -2.51 11.37
C PRO A 102 4.51 -1.13 11.90
N ILE A 103 3.84 -0.10 11.42
CA ILE A 103 4.00 1.27 11.86
C ILE A 103 2.90 1.58 12.85
N SER A 104 3.25 1.78 14.13
CA SER A 104 2.31 2.24 15.16
C SER A 104 1.95 3.70 14.92
N LEU A 105 0.67 4.03 15.02
CA LEU A 105 0.19 5.41 14.96
C LEU A 105 0.14 6.07 16.34
N GLN A 106 0.29 5.33 17.42
CA GLN A 106 0.20 5.82 18.79
C GLN A 106 1.16 6.99 19.07
N PRO A 107 2.44 6.97 18.64
CA PRO A 107 3.36 8.09 18.87
C PRO A 107 2.92 9.41 18.23
N TYR A 108 2.03 9.34 17.25
CA TYR A 108 1.55 10.49 16.49
C TYR A 108 0.22 11.07 16.98
N TYR A 109 -0.48 10.42 17.91
CA TYR A 109 -1.84 10.80 18.32
C TYR A 109 -1.93 12.22 18.87
N GLU A 110 -1.00 12.64 19.73
CA GLU A 110 -1.03 13.98 20.30
C GLU A 110 -0.78 15.07 19.24
N LEU A 111 0.16 14.81 18.31
CA LEU A 111 0.42 15.74 17.22
C LEU A 111 -0.74 15.79 16.22
N TYR A 112 -1.40 14.65 16.01
CA TYR A 112 -2.53 14.56 15.10
C TYR A 112 -3.70 15.45 15.52
N LYS A 113 -4.00 15.56 16.81
CA LYS A 113 -5.05 16.43 17.37
C LYS A 113 -4.89 17.91 16.96
N THR A 114 -3.66 18.35 16.75
CA THR A 114 -3.36 19.76 16.43
C THR A 114 -2.94 19.97 14.97
N LYS A 115 -2.25 19.01 14.36
CA LYS A 115 -1.67 19.11 13.02
C LYS A 115 -1.93 17.84 12.16
N PRO A 116 -3.20 17.49 11.91
CA PRO A 116 -3.54 16.22 11.25
C PRO A 116 -2.88 16.04 9.88
N ARG A 117 -2.89 17.09 9.04
CA ARG A 117 -2.29 17.01 7.70
C ARG A 117 -0.77 16.78 7.72
N THR A 118 -0.08 17.34 8.69
CA THR A 118 1.38 17.17 8.85
C THR A 118 1.69 15.72 9.19
N VAL A 119 0.97 15.17 10.17
CA VAL A 119 1.14 13.80 10.62
C VAL A 119 0.78 12.80 9.49
N GLN A 120 -0.30 13.02 8.78
CA GLN A 120 -0.67 12.18 7.64
C GLN A 120 0.42 12.15 6.56
N ARG A 121 1.06 13.29 6.27
CA ARG A 121 2.18 13.35 5.31
C ARG A 121 3.40 12.59 5.80
N GLU A 122 3.72 12.73 7.08
CA GLU A 122 4.85 12.04 7.69
C GLU A 122 4.66 10.52 7.67
N VAL A 123 3.52 10.03 8.12
CA VAL A 123 3.20 8.61 8.09
C VAL A 123 3.13 8.08 6.65
N ASN A 124 2.53 8.82 5.74
CA ASN A 124 2.50 8.45 4.32
C ASN A 124 3.92 8.31 3.72
N LYS A 125 4.84 9.21 4.11
CA LYS A 125 6.25 9.13 3.71
C LYS A 125 6.91 7.86 4.24
N LEU A 126 6.72 7.54 5.52
CA LEU A 126 7.27 6.33 6.14
C LEU A 126 6.74 5.05 5.48
N VAL A 127 5.43 4.97 5.24
CA VAL A 127 4.82 3.82 4.53
C VAL A 127 5.42 3.67 3.14
N ARG A 128 5.56 4.79 2.40
CA ARG A 128 6.13 4.80 1.06
C ARG A 128 7.59 4.35 1.05
N GLU A 129 8.39 4.81 2.01
CA GLU A 129 9.80 4.42 2.15
C GLU A 129 9.92 2.92 2.42
N GLN A 130 9.09 2.37 3.32
CA GLN A 130 9.09 0.93 3.58
C GLN A 130 8.68 0.12 2.35
N ILE A 131 7.59 0.51 1.65
CA ILE A 131 7.14 -0.20 0.45
C ILE A 131 8.20 -0.12 -0.65
N SER A 132 8.85 1.04 -0.84
CA SER A 132 9.95 1.19 -1.82
C SER A 132 11.13 0.26 -1.51
N GLY A 133 11.40 -0.01 -0.23
CA GLY A 133 12.43 -0.97 0.18
C GLY A 133 12.03 -2.44 0.02
N LEU A 134 10.73 -2.72 -0.05
CA LEU A 134 10.21 -4.09 -0.21
C LEU A 134 10.09 -4.50 -1.68
N MET A 135 9.95 -3.53 -2.59
CA MET A 135 9.66 -3.79 -3.99
C MET A 135 10.87 -3.56 -4.90
N LEU A 136 10.80 -4.14 -6.08
CA LEU A 136 11.65 -3.73 -7.18
C LEU A 136 11.11 -2.40 -7.74
N ASP A 137 11.84 -1.30 -7.52
CA ASP A 137 11.47 0.05 -7.93
C ASP A 137 12.43 0.55 -9.01
N ILE A 138 12.11 0.29 -10.27
CA ILE A 138 12.93 0.71 -11.42
C ILE A 138 12.60 2.15 -11.76
N ARG A 139 13.46 3.08 -11.35
CA ARG A 139 13.27 4.54 -11.52
C ARG A 139 13.91 5.11 -12.77
N ASP A 140 14.82 4.38 -13.38
CA ASP A 140 15.43 4.75 -14.65
C ASP A 140 14.44 4.44 -15.78
N LEU A 141 13.65 5.44 -16.13
CA LEU A 141 12.59 5.29 -17.13
C LEU A 141 13.15 5.19 -18.55
N ASP A 142 14.30 5.80 -18.82
CA ASP A 142 14.94 5.79 -20.14
C ASP A 142 15.47 4.38 -20.46
N ASN A 143 15.93 3.66 -19.46
CA ASN A 143 16.47 2.30 -19.61
C ASN A 143 15.53 1.22 -19.03
N TYR A 144 14.28 1.57 -18.70
CA TYR A 144 13.34 0.66 -18.01
C TYR A 144 13.23 -0.70 -18.70
N ASP A 145 12.96 -0.71 -19.98
CA ASP A 145 12.73 -1.94 -20.76
C ASP A 145 13.99 -2.81 -20.81
N ALA A 146 15.18 -2.20 -20.92
CA ALA A 146 16.44 -2.91 -20.88
C ALA A 146 16.72 -3.54 -19.52
N ILE A 147 16.46 -2.80 -18.44
CA ILE A 147 16.63 -3.29 -17.05
C ILE A 147 15.67 -4.44 -16.79
N ASP A 148 14.38 -4.29 -17.14
CA ASP A 148 13.39 -5.34 -16.93
C ASP A 148 13.64 -6.57 -17.79
N PHE A 149 14.13 -6.40 -19.03
CA PHE A 149 14.57 -7.48 -19.89
C PHE A 149 15.75 -8.26 -19.29
N ILE A 150 16.79 -7.59 -18.82
CA ILE A 150 17.94 -8.22 -18.17
C ILE A 150 17.49 -8.99 -16.94
N ARG A 151 16.65 -8.39 -16.10
CA ARG A 151 16.08 -9.04 -14.92
C ARG A 151 15.32 -10.31 -15.27
N THR A 152 14.43 -10.25 -16.24
CA THR A 152 13.59 -11.41 -16.62
C THR A 152 14.40 -12.52 -17.30
N THR A 153 15.43 -12.15 -18.05
CA THR A 153 16.21 -13.11 -18.83
C THR A 153 17.30 -13.79 -17.99
N TYR A 154 18.02 -13.02 -17.18
CA TYR A 154 19.22 -13.48 -16.48
C TYR A 154 19.07 -13.56 -14.96
N GLY A 155 18.00 -13.02 -14.38
CA GLY A 155 17.84 -12.88 -12.95
C GLY A 155 17.91 -14.22 -12.20
N ILE A 156 17.25 -15.26 -12.70
CA ILE A 156 17.25 -16.59 -12.07
C ILE A 156 18.65 -17.22 -12.09
N ASP A 157 19.36 -17.12 -13.21
CA ASP A 157 20.71 -17.69 -13.32
C ASP A 157 21.70 -16.91 -12.47
N TYR A 158 21.57 -15.58 -12.40
CA TYR A 158 22.34 -14.74 -11.51
C TYR A 158 22.11 -15.10 -10.04
N ALA A 159 20.85 -15.27 -9.62
CA ALA A 159 20.50 -15.66 -8.27
C ALA A 159 21.14 -16.99 -7.88
N LYS A 160 20.99 -18.03 -8.72
CA LYS A 160 21.61 -19.34 -8.50
C LYS A 160 23.13 -19.25 -8.34
N LYS A 161 23.77 -18.47 -9.22
CA LYS A 161 25.23 -18.29 -9.19
C LYS A 161 25.73 -17.60 -7.91
N HIS A 162 24.91 -16.75 -7.30
CA HIS A 162 25.27 -15.98 -6.12
C HIS A 162 24.62 -16.50 -4.83
N GLY A 163 23.99 -17.69 -4.86
CA GLY A 163 23.36 -18.30 -3.69
C GLY A 163 22.14 -17.52 -3.16
N ILE A 164 21.49 -16.75 -4.03
CA ILE A 164 20.24 -16.04 -3.71
C ILE A 164 19.08 -16.98 -4.04
N ASP A 165 18.12 -17.10 -3.12
CA ASP A 165 16.92 -17.89 -3.38
C ASP A 165 16.11 -17.26 -4.54
N PRO A 166 15.90 -17.96 -5.66
CA PRO A 166 15.10 -17.43 -6.76
C PRO A 166 13.65 -17.09 -6.38
N ASP A 167 13.12 -17.73 -5.34
CA ASP A 167 11.77 -17.47 -4.86
C ASP A 167 11.67 -16.19 -4.00
N ASP A 168 12.82 -15.66 -3.56
CA ASP A 168 12.92 -14.38 -2.85
C ASP A 168 13.14 -13.18 -3.79
N LEU A 169 13.20 -13.44 -5.09
CA LEU A 169 13.29 -12.39 -6.11
C LEU A 169 11.90 -11.97 -6.59
N PRO A 170 11.67 -10.65 -6.71
CA PRO A 170 10.46 -10.11 -7.32
C PRO A 170 10.34 -10.41 -8.81
#